data_82ab3f1c5cfe60a0af89124751e6b5da
#
_entry.id   82ab3f1c5cfe60a0af89124751e6b5da
#
_cell.length_a   1.000
_cell.length_b   1.000
_cell.length_c   1.000
_cell.angle_alpha   90.00
_cell.angle_beta   90.00
_cell.angle_gamma   90.00
#
_symmetry.space_group_name_H-M   'P 1'
#
loop_
_entity.id
_entity.type
_entity.pdbx_description
1 polymer ?
#
loop_
_entity_poly.entity_id
_entity_poly.type
_entity_poly.pdbx_seq_one_letter_code
_entity_poly.pdbx_strand_id
1 'polypeptide(L)'
;MKRTYESGDKMIHTRGKAEGLREKLATILSQDYKELAVQDLKVIGTGVQNIVFRGDSEKGSLAFRVPWEREVENINEDLFNSRISLKKEAELSKYCHSKGISVPKIHGLHLSAELDFLISDCVYTDHMPISAHKIGELVSKLHNMPIDGLHYEQNIKEPISKYIAERIVKRIEGFNTITNCGIKLPDTKTIEHILSTTDDEKCLLHMDIRPANLIGYNGEVKAIIDWDNALIGHPLLDLMRIAETNEISWDEFKDGYKNDSIFNVTPHIVSLFYRLDTAVMLANLFIAHLKIKNKGVFYKERVKALHQEIYKNL
;
A
#
# COMPACT_ATOMS: atom_id res chain seq x y z
N MET A 1 -2.07 -14.46 13.16
CA MET A 1 -1.48 -14.15 14.48
C MET A 1 -0.75 -12.81 14.38
N LYS A 2 -1.42 -11.68 14.65
CA LYS A 2 -0.80 -10.34 14.60
C LYS A 2 0.12 -10.21 15.81
N ARG A 3 1.44 -10.25 15.61
CA ARG A 3 2.42 -9.89 16.63
C ARG A 3 2.55 -8.37 16.66
N THR A 4 1.87 -7.72 17.58
CA THR A 4 2.12 -6.34 17.98
C THR A 4 3.44 -6.29 18.75
N TYR A 5 4.49 -5.75 18.13
CA TYR A 5 5.74 -5.42 18.82
C TYR A 5 5.63 -4.00 19.40
N GLU A 6 4.83 -3.84 20.43
CA GLU A 6 4.76 -2.57 21.17
C GLU A 6 5.22 -2.77 22.60
N SER A 7 6.03 -1.84 23.13
CA SER A 7 6.32 -1.76 24.57
C SER A 7 5.03 -1.45 25.34
N GLY A 8 4.90 -1.93 26.59
CA GLY A 8 3.67 -1.82 27.37
C GLY A 8 3.07 -0.41 27.42
N ASP A 9 3.88 0.64 27.50
CA ASP A 9 3.39 2.03 27.52
C ASP A 9 2.78 2.49 26.19
N LYS A 10 3.34 2.06 25.05
CA LYS A 10 2.74 2.32 23.72
C LYS A 10 1.41 1.62 23.56
N MET A 11 1.25 0.38 24.07
CA MET A 11 -0.03 -0.35 24.00
C MET A 11 -1.14 0.36 24.78
N ILE A 12 -0.85 0.93 25.96
CA ILE A 12 -1.82 1.65 26.79
C ILE A 12 -2.28 2.94 26.08
N HIS A 13 -1.33 3.71 25.50
CA HIS A 13 -1.64 4.92 24.75
C HIS A 13 -2.49 4.62 23.50
N THR A 14 -2.15 3.59 22.75
CA THR A 14 -2.89 3.16 21.55
C THR A 14 -4.29 2.70 21.91
N ARG A 15 -4.49 2.01 23.05
CA ARG A 15 -5.79 1.55 23.51
C ARG A 15 -6.70 2.70 23.92
N GLY A 16 -6.20 3.68 24.65
CA GLY A 16 -6.98 4.88 25.05
C GLY A 16 -7.38 5.72 23.83
N LYS A 17 -6.49 5.88 22.87
CA LYS A 17 -6.77 6.58 21.61
C LYS A 17 -7.82 5.86 20.76
N ALA A 18 -7.73 4.53 20.65
CA ALA A 18 -8.71 3.70 19.95
C ALA A 18 -10.12 3.83 20.55
N GLU A 19 -10.21 3.86 21.89
CA GLU A 19 -11.49 4.05 22.59
C GLU A 19 -12.07 5.43 22.31
N GLY A 20 -11.28 6.51 22.39
CA GLY A 20 -11.73 7.86 22.05
C GLY A 20 -12.22 7.99 20.60
N LEU A 21 -11.55 7.33 19.64
CA LEU A 21 -12.00 7.29 18.25
C LEU A 21 -13.30 6.49 18.10
N ARG A 22 -13.45 5.39 18.82
CA ARG A 22 -14.67 4.58 18.84
C ARG A 22 -15.88 5.37 19.34
N GLU A 23 -15.73 6.12 20.43
CA GLU A 23 -16.79 6.96 21.00
C GLU A 23 -17.22 8.07 20.05
N LYS A 24 -16.26 8.78 19.44
CA LYS A 24 -16.54 9.80 18.42
C LYS A 24 -17.28 9.20 17.21
N LEU A 25 -16.78 8.08 16.69
CA LEU A 25 -17.42 7.37 15.59
C LEU A 25 -18.85 6.97 15.93
N ALA A 26 -19.09 6.40 17.13
CA ALA A 26 -20.43 6.02 17.59
C ALA A 26 -21.37 7.22 17.65
N THR A 27 -20.88 8.36 18.15
CA THR A 27 -21.66 9.61 18.23
C THR A 27 -22.09 10.08 16.85
N ILE A 28 -21.14 10.18 15.89
CA ILE A 28 -21.42 10.62 14.53
C ILE A 28 -22.38 9.64 13.83
N LEU A 29 -22.17 8.33 13.96
CA LEU A 29 -23.05 7.33 13.37
C LEU A 29 -24.49 7.43 13.92
N SER A 30 -24.67 7.69 15.21
CA SER A 30 -25.99 7.86 15.80
C SER A 30 -26.71 9.15 15.41
N GLN A 31 -25.97 10.16 14.96
CA GLN A 31 -26.49 11.47 14.56
C GLN A 31 -26.73 11.55 13.05
N ASP A 32 -25.71 11.22 12.25
CA ASP A 32 -25.66 11.51 10.82
C ASP A 32 -25.97 10.26 9.95
N TYR A 33 -25.92 9.05 10.53
CA TYR A 33 -26.09 7.77 9.81
C TYR A 33 -27.09 6.85 10.52
N LYS A 34 -28.17 7.41 11.05
CA LYS A 34 -29.20 6.66 11.80
C LYS A 34 -29.79 5.50 11.00
N GLU A 35 -29.89 5.66 9.69
CA GLU A 35 -30.42 4.66 8.77
C GLU A 35 -29.54 3.41 8.65
N LEU A 36 -28.27 3.49 9.07
CA LEU A 36 -27.39 2.32 9.12
C LEU A 36 -27.65 1.45 10.37
N ALA A 37 -28.28 2.01 11.42
CA ALA A 37 -28.59 1.33 12.68
C ALA A 37 -27.40 0.52 13.24
N VAL A 38 -26.19 1.11 13.21
CA VAL A 38 -24.94 0.44 13.56
C VAL A 38 -24.88 0.15 15.04
N GLN A 39 -24.56 -1.10 15.38
CA GLN A 39 -24.37 -1.57 16.76
C GLN A 39 -22.98 -2.23 16.90
N ASP A 40 -22.55 -2.45 18.14
CA ASP A 40 -21.39 -3.29 18.50
C ASP A 40 -20.07 -2.92 17.80
N LEU A 41 -19.70 -1.63 17.81
CA LEU A 41 -18.42 -1.20 17.26
C LEU A 41 -17.23 -1.89 17.93
N LYS A 42 -16.51 -2.72 17.18
CA LYS A 42 -15.34 -3.50 17.64
C LYS A 42 -14.15 -3.25 16.74
N VAL A 43 -12.95 -3.13 17.31
CA VAL A 43 -11.71 -3.03 16.54
C VAL A 43 -11.43 -4.38 15.88
N ILE A 44 -11.28 -4.39 14.56
CA ILE A 44 -10.93 -5.58 13.77
C ILE A 44 -9.56 -5.48 13.10
N GLY A 45 -8.98 -4.29 13.04
CA GLY A 45 -7.68 -4.06 12.44
C GLY A 45 -7.01 -2.79 12.95
N THR A 46 -5.67 -2.85 13.08
CA THR A 46 -4.83 -1.70 13.39
C THR A 46 -3.64 -1.71 12.44
N GLY A 47 -3.46 -0.62 11.71
CA GLY A 47 -2.31 -0.36 10.84
C GLY A 47 -1.46 0.78 11.40
N VAL A 48 -0.43 1.16 10.65
CA VAL A 48 0.43 2.30 10.99
C VAL A 48 -0.36 3.61 10.97
N GLN A 49 -1.21 3.79 9.97
CA GLN A 49 -1.91 5.03 9.69
C GLN A 49 -3.39 5.02 10.10
N ASN A 50 -4.01 3.84 10.18
CA ASN A 50 -5.44 3.69 10.37
C ASN A 50 -5.78 2.62 11.41
N ILE A 51 -6.95 2.80 12.04
CA ILE A 51 -7.67 1.77 12.80
C ILE A 51 -8.95 1.43 12.05
N VAL A 52 -9.35 0.16 12.07
CA VAL A 52 -10.59 -0.30 11.44
C VAL A 52 -11.53 -0.85 12.50
N PHE A 53 -12.72 -0.28 12.56
CA PHE A 53 -13.81 -0.78 13.38
C PHE A 53 -14.77 -1.58 12.51
N ARG A 54 -15.34 -2.64 13.06
CA ARG A 54 -16.52 -3.33 12.53
C ARG A 54 -17.73 -2.89 13.34
N GLY A 55 -18.82 -2.61 12.68
CA GLY A 55 -20.13 -2.44 13.30
C GLY A 55 -21.15 -3.33 12.59
N ASP A 56 -22.06 -3.92 13.35
CA ASP A 56 -23.15 -4.73 12.81
C ASP A 56 -24.35 -3.83 12.51
N SER A 57 -24.95 -3.98 11.32
CA SER A 57 -26.14 -3.24 10.88
C SER A 57 -27.19 -4.20 10.35
N GLU A 58 -28.44 -3.73 10.17
CA GLU A 58 -29.51 -4.52 9.56
C GLU A 58 -29.19 -4.99 8.13
N LYS A 59 -28.30 -4.28 7.43
CA LYS A 59 -27.86 -4.58 6.05
C LYS A 59 -26.60 -5.44 5.99
N GLY A 60 -26.11 -5.92 7.12
CA GLY A 60 -24.87 -6.68 7.25
C GLY A 60 -23.80 -5.94 8.04
N SER A 61 -22.62 -6.56 8.18
CA SER A 61 -21.52 -5.95 8.91
C SER A 61 -20.79 -4.92 8.03
N LEU A 62 -20.51 -3.76 8.62
CA LEU A 62 -19.79 -2.66 8.00
C LEU A 62 -18.39 -2.51 8.60
N ALA A 63 -17.44 -2.03 7.81
CA ALA A 63 -16.12 -1.64 8.24
C ALA A 63 -15.97 -0.11 8.17
N PHE A 64 -15.41 0.46 9.23
CA PHE A 64 -15.12 1.88 9.35
C PHE A 64 -13.62 2.07 9.45
N ARG A 65 -12.98 2.55 8.38
CA ARG A 65 -11.55 2.86 8.37
C ARG A 65 -11.36 4.30 8.85
N VAL A 66 -10.72 4.45 10.00
CA VAL A 66 -10.52 5.73 10.69
C VAL A 66 -9.02 6.00 10.80
N PRO A 67 -8.50 7.14 10.31
CA PRO A 67 -7.12 7.52 10.50
C PRO A 67 -6.78 7.78 11.97
N TRP A 68 -5.55 7.43 12.36
CA TRP A 68 -5.03 7.81 13.67
C TRP A 68 -4.80 9.32 13.79
N GLU A 69 -4.31 9.92 12.72
CA GLU A 69 -3.98 11.34 12.60
C GLU A 69 -4.35 11.82 11.19
N ARG A 70 -4.58 13.14 11.04
CA ARG A 70 -4.84 13.75 9.72
C ARG A 70 -3.61 13.89 8.87
N GLU A 71 -2.51 14.22 9.51
CA GLU A 71 -1.22 14.47 8.86
C GLU A 71 -0.12 13.76 9.63
N VAL A 72 0.75 13.07 8.91
CA VAL A 72 1.88 12.33 9.49
C VAL A 72 3.12 12.59 8.66
N GLU A 73 4.19 13.07 9.28
CA GLU A 73 5.50 13.15 8.64
C GLU A 73 6.06 11.75 8.40
N ASN A 74 6.61 11.54 7.20
CA ASN A 74 7.15 10.25 6.79
C ASN A 74 8.51 10.44 6.11
N ILE A 75 9.52 9.69 6.53
CA ILE A 75 10.87 9.76 5.95
C ILE A 75 10.91 9.35 4.46
N ASN A 76 9.94 8.58 4.00
CA ASN A 76 9.84 8.13 2.61
C ASN A 76 9.02 9.08 1.72
N GLU A 77 8.24 9.99 2.33
CA GLU A 77 7.32 10.92 1.69
C GLU A 77 7.33 12.26 2.45
N ASP A 78 6.93 13.36 1.81
CA ASP A 78 7.00 14.67 2.48
C ASP A 78 5.97 14.80 3.59
N LEU A 79 4.71 14.52 3.27
CA LEU A 79 3.59 14.61 4.22
C LEU A 79 2.49 13.64 3.80
N PHE A 80 2.11 12.74 4.69
CA PHE A 80 0.92 11.92 4.49
C PHE A 80 -0.31 12.68 4.97
N ASN A 81 -1.31 12.83 4.09
CA ASN A 81 -2.61 13.42 4.41
C ASN A 81 -3.71 12.38 4.31
N SER A 82 -4.32 12.05 5.45
CA SER A 82 -5.31 10.98 5.56
C SER A 82 -6.61 11.25 4.78
N ARG A 83 -7.00 12.53 4.58
CA ARG A 83 -8.17 12.86 3.77
C ARG A 83 -7.98 12.54 2.30
N ILE A 84 -6.78 12.84 1.78
CA ILE A 84 -6.39 12.48 0.41
C ILE A 84 -6.39 10.97 0.27
N SER A 85 -5.81 10.26 1.25
CA SER A 85 -5.78 8.80 1.31
C SER A 85 -7.19 8.20 1.31
N LEU A 86 -8.09 8.63 2.19
CA LEU A 86 -9.47 8.13 2.25
C LEU A 86 -10.28 8.41 0.98
N LYS A 87 -10.11 9.60 0.36
CA LYS A 87 -10.73 9.90 -0.94
C LYS A 87 -10.23 8.96 -2.02
N LYS A 88 -8.91 8.79 -2.11
CA LYS A 88 -8.27 7.89 -3.07
C LYS A 88 -8.74 6.45 -2.90
N GLU A 89 -8.76 5.94 -1.66
CA GLU A 89 -9.29 4.60 -1.34
C GLU A 89 -10.75 4.46 -1.81
N ALA A 90 -11.61 5.46 -1.52
CA ALA A 90 -13.01 5.43 -1.91
C ALA A 90 -13.18 5.42 -3.44
N GLU A 91 -12.46 6.25 -4.17
CA GLU A 91 -12.55 6.39 -5.62
C GLU A 91 -12.01 5.14 -6.33
N LEU A 92 -10.82 4.68 -5.94
CA LEU A 92 -10.21 3.48 -6.51
C LEU A 92 -11.03 2.22 -6.22
N SER A 93 -11.50 2.03 -4.99
CA SER A 93 -12.35 0.88 -4.65
C SER A 93 -13.66 0.88 -5.42
N LYS A 94 -14.34 2.04 -5.58
CA LYS A 94 -15.55 2.14 -6.39
C LYS A 94 -15.28 1.80 -7.85
N TYR A 95 -14.20 2.33 -8.41
CA TYR A 95 -13.82 2.03 -9.79
C TYR A 95 -13.49 0.55 -9.98
N CYS A 96 -12.61 -0.01 -9.17
CA CYS A 96 -12.23 -1.41 -9.17
C CYS A 96 -13.45 -2.34 -9.03
N HIS A 97 -14.38 -2.03 -8.11
CA HIS A 97 -15.61 -2.78 -7.94
C HIS A 97 -16.46 -2.78 -9.23
N SER A 98 -16.60 -1.62 -9.90
CA SER A 98 -17.35 -1.50 -11.17
C SER A 98 -16.73 -2.32 -12.31
N LYS A 99 -15.44 -2.62 -12.23
CA LYS A 99 -14.70 -3.45 -13.20
C LYS A 99 -14.57 -4.92 -12.76
N GLY A 100 -15.23 -5.29 -11.67
CA GLY A 100 -15.23 -6.67 -11.16
C GLY A 100 -13.92 -7.11 -10.49
N ILE A 101 -13.09 -6.16 -10.05
CA ILE A 101 -11.98 -6.45 -9.14
C ILE A 101 -12.54 -6.66 -7.73
N SER A 102 -12.01 -7.67 -7.03
CA SER A 102 -12.42 -8.00 -5.66
C SER A 102 -11.95 -6.93 -4.68
N VAL A 103 -12.83 -6.02 -4.30
CA VAL A 103 -12.62 -4.94 -3.31
C VAL A 103 -13.85 -4.82 -2.43
N PRO A 104 -13.76 -4.29 -1.20
CA PRO A 104 -14.93 -3.98 -0.40
C PRO A 104 -15.80 -2.93 -1.11
N LYS A 105 -17.13 -3.13 -1.11
CA LYS A 105 -18.05 -2.12 -1.63
C LYS A 105 -18.04 -0.90 -0.70
N ILE A 106 -17.86 0.29 -1.25
CA ILE A 106 -17.86 1.55 -0.51
C ILE A 106 -19.29 2.07 -0.39
N HIS A 107 -19.71 2.34 0.84
CA HIS A 107 -21.03 2.89 1.19
C HIS A 107 -20.99 4.40 1.42
N GLY A 108 -19.87 4.93 1.95
CA GLY A 108 -19.75 6.35 2.24
C GLY A 108 -18.34 6.78 2.59
N LEU A 109 -18.12 8.08 2.48
CA LEU A 109 -16.91 8.76 2.94
C LEU A 109 -17.35 9.95 3.79
N HIS A 110 -17.00 9.96 5.07
CA HIS A 110 -17.26 11.05 5.99
C HIS A 110 -16.00 11.87 6.20
N LEU A 111 -16.08 13.16 5.92
CA LEU A 111 -15.00 14.12 6.12
C LEU A 111 -15.54 15.32 6.90
N SER A 112 -15.15 15.47 8.16
CA SER A 112 -15.62 16.56 9.00
C SER A 112 -14.48 17.25 9.76
N ALA A 113 -14.76 18.25 10.54
CA ALA A 113 -13.78 18.84 11.44
C ALA A 113 -13.42 17.90 12.59
N GLU A 114 -14.34 17.03 12.98
CA GLU A 114 -14.26 16.20 14.17
C GLU A 114 -13.58 14.85 13.92
N LEU A 115 -14.00 14.12 12.86
CA LEU A 115 -13.48 12.81 12.52
C LEU A 115 -13.64 12.55 11.03
N ASP A 116 -12.63 11.93 10.43
CA ASP A 116 -12.69 11.47 9.05
C ASP A 116 -12.75 9.94 9.04
N PHE A 117 -13.61 9.32 8.20
CA PHE A 117 -13.68 7.87 8.04
C PHE A 117 -14.31 7.43 6.73
N LEU A 118 -13.94 6.22 6.31
CA LEU A 118 -14.51 5.52 5.16
C LEU A 118 -15.42 4.39 5.63
N ILE A 119 -16.60 4.25 5.02
CA ILE A 119 -17.57 3.19 5.29
C ILE A 119 -17.56 2.20 4.12
N SER A 120 -17.31 0.93 4.41
CA SER A 120 -17.32 -0.14 3.42
C SER A 120 -17.97 -1.42 3.96
N ASP A 121 -18.19 -2.40 3.07
CA ASP A 121 -18.51 -3.75 3.52
C ASP A 121 -17.40 -4.28 4.44
N CYS A 122 -17.80 -4.95 5.53
CA CYS A 122 -16.88 -5.75 6.31
C CYS A 122 -16.76 -7.14 5.67
N VAL A 123 -15.73 -7.32 4.84
CA VAL A 123 -15.52 -8.60 4.14
C VAL A 123 -15.10 -9.67 5.14
N TYR A 124 -15.81 -10.79 5.11
CA TYR A 124 -15.52 -11.93 5.99
C TYR A 124 -14.25 -12.66 5.56
N THR A 125 -13.48 -13.12 6.55
CA THR A 125 -12.27 -13.92 6.34
C THR A 125 -12.27 -15.14 7.27
N ASP A 126 -11.79 -16.27 6.76
CA ASP A 126 -11.51 -17.48 7.54
C ASP A 126 -10.04 -17.58 7.97
N HIS A 127 -9.24 -16.57 7.62
CA HIS A 127 -7.79 -16.52 7.87
C HIS A 127 -6.98 -17.66 7.21
N MET A 128 -7.58 -18.39 6.26
CA MET A 128 -6.85 -19.36 5.46
C MET A 128 -5.85 -18.65 4.55
N PRO A 129 -4.62 -19.20 4.37
CA PRO A 129 -3.66 -18.64 3.45
C PRO A 129 -4.20 -18.57 2.01
N ILE A 130 -3.97 -17.47 1.33
CA ILE A 130 -4.20 -17.34 -0.09
C ILE A 130 -2.92 -17.77 -0.80
N SER A 131 -3.02 -18.64 -1.83
CA SER A 131 -1.85 -19.05 -2.60
C SER A 131 -1.28 -17.87 -3.40
N ALA A 132 0.03 -17.89 -3.62
CA ALA A 132 0.69 -16.85 -4.43
C ALA A 132 0.17 -16.88 -5.87
N HIS A 133 -0.22 -18.03 -6.41
CA HIS A 133 -0.88 -18.17 -7.70
C HIS A 133 -2.19 -17.35 -7.78
N LYS A 134 -3.06 -17.44 -6.78
CA LYS A 134 -4.31 -16.66 -6.70
C LYS A 134 -4.05 -15.16 -6.58
N ILE A 135 -2.99 -14.78 -5.90
CA ILE A 135 -2.55 -13.37 -5.82
C ILE A 135 -2.08 -12.92 -7.22
N GLY A 136 -1.32 -13.76 -7.94
CA GLY A 136 -0.90 -13.48 -9.31
C GLY A 136 -2.08 -13.29 -10.27
N GLU A 137 -3.10 -14.15 -10.21
CA GLU A 137 -4.33 -14.01 -11.00
C GLU A 137 -5.05 -12.67 -10.71
N LEU A 138 -5.14 -12.25 -9.44
CA LEU A 138 -5.73 -10.97 -9.06
C LEU A 138 -4.94 -9.79 -9.65
N VAL A 139 -3.60 -9.81 -9.50
CA VAL A 139 -2.74 -8.72 -9.98
C VAL A 139 -2.76 -8.64 -11.50
N SER A 140 -2.75 -9.79 -12.20
CA SER A 140 -2.94 -9.83 -13.66
C SER A 140 -4.26 -9.17 -14.08
N LYS A 141 -5.35 -9.49 -13.40
CA LYS A 141 -6.66 -8.87 -13.66
C LYS A 141 -6.66 -7.37 -13.37
N LEU A 142 -6.01 -6.93 -12.32
CA LEU A 142 -5.86 -5.51 -11.96
C LEU A 142 -5.07 -4.75 -13.04
N HIS A 143 -3.92 -5.27 -13.47
CA HIS A 143 -3.06 -4.62 -14.46
C HIS A 143 -3.67 -4.60 -15.87
N ASN A 144 -4.53 -5.57 -16.20
CA ASN A 144 -5.26 -5.61 -17.48
C ASN A 144 -6.60 -4.85 -17.44
N MET A 145 -6.97 -4.27 -16.30
CA MET A 145 -8.20 -3.49 -16.18
C MET A 145 -8.05 -2.16 -16.95
N PRO A 146 -9.01 -1.79 -17.81
CA PRO A 146 -9.00 -0.47 -18.44
C PRO A 146 -8.93 0.64 -17.40
N ILE A 147 -8.12 1.66 -17.66
CA ILE A 147 -7.99 2.84 -16.78
C ILE A 147 -8.71 4.08 -17.34
N ASP A 148 -9.31 3.97 -18.52
CA ASP A 148 -10.12 5.02 -19.12
C ASP A 148 -11.34 5.33 -18.24
N GLY A 149 -11.49 6.59 -17.85
CA GLY A 149 -12.54 7.01 -16.92
C GLY A 149 -12.20 6.78 -15.44
N LEU A 150 -10.98 6.34 -15.12
CA LEU A 150 -10.49 6.36 -13.76
C LEU A 150 -10.14 7.80 -13.37
N HIS A 151 -10.95 8.37 -12.48
CA HIS A 151 -10.73 9.70 -11.92
C HIS A 151 -10.42 9.54 -10.44
N TYR A 152 -9.20 9.85 -10.05
CA TYR A 152 -8.82 10.02 -8.65
C TYR A 152 -7.76 11.12 -8.54
N GLU A 153 -7.70 11.76 -7.40
CA GLU A 153 -6.73 12.82 -7.15
C GLU A 153 -5.31 12.20 -7.10
N GLN A 154 -4.63 12.21 -8.25
CA GLN A 154 -3.24 11.83 -8.34
C GLN A 154 -2.39 13.09 -8.23
N ASN A 155 -1.58 13.18 -7.17
CA ASN A 155 -0.68 14.32 -6.95
C ASN A 155 0.54 14.32 -7.90
N ILE A 156 0.64 13.32 -8.79
CA ILE A 156 1.75 13.18 -9.75
C ILE A 156 1.33 13.88 -11.04
N LYS A 157 1.93 15.05 -11.29
CA LYS A 157 1.72 15.85 -12.52
C LYS A 157 2.78 15.59 -13.59
N GLU A 158 3.92 15.03 -13.17
CA GLU A 158 5.08 14.74 -13.98
C GLU A 158 4.97 13.33 -14.60
N PRO A 159 5.77 13.00 -15.63
CA PRO A 159 5.94 11.63 -16.08
C PRO A 159 6.31 10.70 -14.93
N ILE A 160 5.78 9.47 -14.97
CA ILE A 160 6.00 8.53 -13.86
C ILE A 160 7.48 8.19 -13.69
N SER A 161 8.24 8.13 -14.77
CA SER A 161 9.69 7.95 -14.76
C SER A 161 10.40 9.02 -13.93
N LYS A 162 10.05 10.29 -14.11
CA LYS A 162 10.61 11.41 -13.35
C LYS A 162 10.24 11.32 -11.87
N TYR A 163 8.95 11.10 -11.57
CA TYR A 163 8.48 10.95 -10.20
C TYR A 163 9.21 9.81 -9.46
N ILE A 164 9.38 8.66 -10.10
CA ILE A 164 10.07 7.52 -9.49
C ILE A 164 11.57 7.81 -9.32
N ALA A 165 12.22 8.45 -10.30
CA ALA A 165 13.64 8.83 -10.21
C ALA A 165 13.89 9.77 -9.02
N GLU A 166 13.09 10.84 -8.88
CA GLU A 166 13.17 11.78 -7.77
C GLU A 166 12.89 11.08 -6.42
N ARG A 167 11.90 10.21 -6.37
CA ARG A 167 11.56 9.41 -5.18
C ARG A 167 12.71 8.50 -4.74
N ILE A 168 13.37 7.82 -5.67
CA ILE A 168 14.52 6.95 -5.37
C ILE A 168 15.65 7.78 -4.78
N VAL A 169 16.00 8.90 -5.40
CA VAL A 169 17.07 9.79 -4.92
C VAL A 169 16.76 10.27 -3.50
N LYS A 170 15.57 10.81 -3.27
CA LYS A 170 15.13 11.28 -1.95
C LYS A 170 15.18 10.18 -0.88
N ARG A 171 14.72 8.98 -1.21
CA ARG A 171 14.75 7.82 -0.29
C ARG A 171 16.18 7.40 0.04
N ILE A 172 17.12 7.46 -0.92
CA ILE A 172 18.54 7.18 -0.69
C ILE A 172 19.19 8.28 0.18
N GLU A 173 18.82 9.53 0.03
CA GLU A 173 19.28 10.61 0.91
C GLU A 173 18.85 10.34 2.36
N GLY A 174 17.58 10.01 2.58
CA GLY A 174 17.07 9.59 3.88
C GLY A 174 17.81 8.36 4.43
N PHE A 175 18.02 7.34 3.59
CA PHE A 175 18.78 6.15 3.96
C PHE A 175 20.22 6.46 4.36
N ASN A 176 20.92 7.30 3.63
CA ASN A 176 22.26 7.73 3.95
C ASN A 176 22.33 8.47 5.29
N THR A 177 21.33 9.32 5.54
CA THR A 177 21.23 10.09 6.80
C THR A 177 21.11 9.15 8.01
N ILE A 178 20.29 8.09 7.92
CA ILE A 178 20.05 7.20 9.07
C ILE A 178 21.10 6.07 9.20
N THR A 179 21.86 5.77 8.13
CA THR A 179 22.78 4.62 8.11
C THR A 179 24.26 4.99 7.97
N ASN A 180 24.58 6.20 7.56
CA ASN A 180 25.91 6.67 7.16
C ASN A 180 26.60 5.80 6.09
N CYS A 181 25.79 5.18 5.17
CA CYS A 181 26.34 4.26 4.16
C CYS A 181 27.01 4.98 2.97
N GLY A 182 26.65 6.25 2.73
CA GLY A 182 27.23 7.04 1.64
C GLY A 182 26.93 6.49 0.23
N ILE A 183 25.75 5.88 0.03
CA ILE A 183 25.29 5.39 -1.29
C ILE A 183 25.20 6.57 -2.24
N LYS A 184 25.83 6.47 -3.39
CA LYS A 184 25.76 7.48 -4.47
C LYS A 184 25.05 6.85 -5.65
N LEU A 185 24.04 7.53 -6.18
CA LEU A 185 23.33 7.14 -7.41
C LEU A 185 23.83 7.96 -8.60
N PRO A 186 23.55 7.51 -9.85
CA PRO A 186 23.57 8.39 -11.01
C PRO A 186 22.69 9.62 -10.74
N ASP A 187 22.90 10.68 -11.49
CA ASP A 187 22.03 11.85 -11.36
C ASP A 187 20.58 11.53 -11.76
N THR A 188 19.65 12.32 -11.24
CA THR A 188 18.21 12.09 -11.39
C THR A 188 17.79 12.00 -12.86
N LYS A 189 18.41 12.78 -13.77
CA LYS A 189 18.07 12.76 -15.20
C LYS A 189 18.52 11.48 -15.87
N THR A 190 19.65 10.91 -15.47
CA THR A 190 20.11 9.60 -15.94
C THR A 190 19.12 8.51 -15.51
N ILE A 191 18.68 8.51 -14.25
CA ILE A 191 17.69 7.55 -13.77
C ILE A 191 16.36 7.74 -14.50
N GLU A 192 15.86 8.97 -14.63
CA GLU A 192 14.65 9.31 -15.37
C GLU A 192 14.71 8.79 -16.82
N HIS A 193 15.84 9.04 -17.53
CA HIS A 193 16.01 8.56 -18.90
C HIS A 193 15.92 7.03 -19.01
N ILE A 194 16.53 6.30 -18.09
CA ILE A 194 16.42 4.83 -18.04
C ILE A 194 14.98 4.39 -17.81
N LEU A 195 14.28 5.01 -16.85
CA LEU A 195 12.90 4.66 -16.51
C LEU A 195 11.89 5.09 -17.57
N SER A 196 12.18 6.14 -18.38
CA SER A 196 11.26 6.64 -19.42
C SER A 196 10.95 5.61 -20.50
N THR A 197 11.76 4.57 -20.65
CA THR A 197 11.49 3.44 -21.55
C THR A 197 10.21 2.68 -21.19
N THR A 198 9.61 2.95 -20.04
CA THR A 198 8.38 2.31 -19.53
C THR A 198 7.19 3.27 -19.43
N ASP A 199 7.30 4.52 -19.88
CA ASP A 199 6.22 5.53 -19.72
C ASP A 199 5.01 5.28 -20.63
N ASP A 200 5.15 4.50 -21.70
CA ASP A 200 4.07 4.25 -22.66
C ASP A 200 3.08 3.18 -22.20
N GLU A 201 3.51 2.22 -21.38
CA GLU A 201 2.65 1.17 -20.85
C GLU A 201 2.16 1.53 -19.45
N LYS A 202 0.84 1.73 -19.29
CA LYS A 202 0.24 2.23 -18.06
C LYS A 202 -0.95 1.39 -17.62
N CYS A 203 -0.93 1.00 -16.35
CA CYS A 203 -2.06 0.37 -15.68
C CYS A 203 -2.23 0.92 -14.26
N LEU A 204 -3.31 0.57 -13.58
CA LEU A 204 -3.47 0.84 -12.15
C LEU A 204 -2.58 -0.12 -11.35
N LEU A 205 -1.68 0.44 -10.57
CA LEU A 205 -0.81 -0.27 -9.64
C LEU A 205 -1.33 -0.10 -8.22
N HIS A 206 -1.26 -1.16 -7.44
CA HIS A 206 -1.61 -1.08 -6.01
C HIS A 206 -0.44 -0.61 -5.14
N MET A 207 0.76 -0.99 -5.49
CA MET A 207 2.01 -0.64 -4.81
C MET A 207 2.13 -1.12 -3.35
N ASP A 208 1.26 -2.04 -2.90
CA ASP A 208 1.41 -2.71 -1.59
C ASP A 208 0.68 -4.07 -1.56
N ILE A 209 0.83 -4.86 -2.64
CA ILE A 209 0.30 -6.23 -2.73
C ILE A 209 1.08 -7.13 -1.77
N ARG A 210 0.41 -7.57 -0.72
CA ARG A 210 0.95 -8.50 0.28
C ARG A 210 -0.18 -9.16 1.07
N PRO A 211 0.06 -10.31 1.72
CA PRO A 211 -0.99 -11.03 2.44
C PRO A 211 -1.77 -10.18 3.44
N ALA A 212 -1.12 -9.19 4.07
CA ALA A 212 -1.77 -8.30 5.04
C ALA A 212 -2.85 -7.38 4.44
N ASN A 213 -2.76 -7.11 3.13
CA ASN A 213 -3.69 -6.24 2.40
C ASN A 213 -4.68 -7.03 1.54
N LEU A 214 -4.72 -8.36 1.70
CA LEU A 214 -5.64 -9.26 1.02
C LEU A 214 -6.55 -9.95 2.02
N ILE A 215 -7.85 -9.92 1.76
CA ILE A 215 -8.84 -10.63 2.55
C ILE A 215 -9.21 -11.90 1.80
N GLY A 216 -8.94 -13.05 2.42
CA GLY A 216 -9.19 -14.37 1.85
C GLY A 216 -10.36 -15.10 2.52
N TYR A 217 -11.02 -15.96 1.75
CA TYR A 217 -11.99 -16.92 2.24
C TYR A 217 -11.98 -18.15 1.36
N ASN A 218 -11.87 -19.34 1.94
CA ASN A 218 -11.71 -20.63 1.24
C ASN A 218 -10.56 -20.62 0.22
N GLY A 219 -9.42 -20.00 0.55
CA GLY A 219 -8.25 -19.92 -0.34
C GLY A 219 -8.39 -18.95 -1.52
N GLU A 220 -9.54 -18.29 -1.69
CA GLU A 220 -9.78 -17.30 -2.73
C GLU A 220 -9.63 -15.87 -2.23
N VAL A 221 -9.13 -14.95 -3.07
CA VAL A 221 -9.11 -13.52 -2.74
C VAL A 221 -10.53 -12.97 -2.81
N LYS A 222 -11.03 -12.46 -1.69
CA LYS A 222 -12.35 -11.80 -1.58
C LYS A 222 -12.26 -10.29 -1.63
N ALA A 223 -11.16 -9.71 -1.16
CA ALA A 223 -10.92 -8.29 -1.31
C ALA A 223 -9.43 -7.94 -1.26
N ILE A 224 -9.06 -6.91 -2.01
CA ILE A 224 -7.83 -6.16 -1.85
C ILE A 224 -8.18 -4.82 -1.20
N ILE A 225 -7.38 -4.39 -0.22
CA ILE A 225 -7.57 -3.19 0.60
C ILE A 225 -6.27 -2.40 0.70
N ASP A 226 -6.38 -1.15 1.14
CA ASP A 226 -5.23 -0.27 1.42
C ASP A 226 -4.55 0.29 0.16
N TRP A 227 -5.28 1.15 -0.54
CA TRP A 227 -4.89 1.79 -1.80
C TRP A 227 -4.00 3.04 -1.62
N ASP A 228 -3.47 3.29 -0.43
CA ASP A 228 -2.71 4.50 -0.11
C ASP A 228 -1.53 4.73 -1.08
N ASN A 229 -0.83 3.66 -1.45
CA ASN A 229 0.33 3.71 -2.33
C ASN A 229 -0.01 3.63 -3.83
N ALA A 230 -1.28 3.41 -4.20
CA ALA A 230 -1.67 3.17 -5.57
C ALA A 230 -1.32 4.34 -6.50
N LEU A 231 -0.94 4.02 -7.72
CA LEU A 231 -0.64 4.99 -8.77
C LEU A 231 -0.86 4.38 -10.16
N ILE A 232 -0.89 5.20 -11.21
CA ILE A 232 -0.89 4.75 -12.60
C ILE A 232 0.56 4.72 -13.08
N GLY A 233 1.01 3.56 -13.57
CA GLY A 233 2.38 3.39 -14.05
C GLY A 233 2.59 2.05 -14.72
N HIS A 234 3.85 1.73 -15.04
CA HIS A 234 4.22 0.49 -15.69
C HIS A 234 4.07 -0.71 -14.74
N PRO A 235 3.44 -1.82 -15.15
CA PRO A 235 3.14 -2.97 -14.28
C PRO A 235 4.37 -3.57 -13.60
N LEU A 236 5.55 -3.49 -14.24
CA LEU A 236 6.78 -3.99 -13.65
C LEU A 236 7.14 -3.32 -12.31
N LEU A 237 6.72 -2.08 -12.08
CA LEU A 237 6.98 -1.38 -10.81
C LEU A 237 6.28 -2.09 -9.63
N ASP A 238 5.03 -2.51 -9.80
CA ASP A 238 4.29 -3.28 -8.80
C ASP A 238 4.88 -4.71 -8.64
N LEU A 239 5.21 -5.35 -9.77
CA LEU A 239 5.80 -6.69 -9.78
C LEU A 239 7.14 -6.73 -9.04
N MET A 240 8.02 -5.75 -9.28
CA MET A 240 9.31 -5.68 -8.60
C MET A 240 9.16 -5.36 -7.11
N ARG A 241 8.11 -4.63 -6.72
CA ARG A 241 7.80 -4.40 -5.32
C ARG A 241 7.34 -5.70 -4.63
N ILE A 242 6.48 -6.48 -5.27
CA ILE A 242 6.05 -7.80 -4.77
C ILE A 242 7.26 -8.73 -4.60
N ALA A 243 8.10 -8.82 -5.63
CA ALA A 243 9.30 -9.66 -5.58
C ALA A 243 10.28 -9.23 -4.48
N GLU A 244 10.47 -7.92 -4.26
CA GLU A 244 11.44 -7.40 -3.30
C GLU A 244 10.97 -7.54 -1.84
N THR A 245 9.66 -7.51 -1.57
CA THR A 245 9.12 -7.76 -0.22
C THR A 245 9.33 -9.19 0.23
N ASN A 246 9.39 -10.13 -0.70
CA ASN A 246 9.60 -11.57 -0.46
C ASN A 246 8.61 -12.17 0.58
N GLU A 247 7.35 -11.68 0.57
CA GLU A 247 6.30 -12.15 1.48
C GLU A 247 5.49 -13.32 0.91
N ILE A 248 5.63 -13.60 -0.40
CA ILE A 248 4.95 -14.68 -1.12
C ILE A 248 5.93 -15.43 -2.05
N SER A 249 5.58 -16.66 -2.45
CA SER A 249 6.35 -17.44 -3.42
C SER A 249 6.33 -16.75 -4.79
N TRP A 250 7.49 -16.26 -5.23
CA TRP A 250 7.59 -15.50 -6.48
C TRP A 250 7.28 -16.35 -7.72
N ASP A 251 7.75 -17.60 -7.76
CA ASP A 251 7.52 -18.49 -8.92
C ASP A 251 6.06 -18.89 -9.04
N GLU A 252 5.41 -19.22 -7.92
CA GLU A 252 3.97 -19.50 -7.88
C GLU A 252 3.14 -18.26 -8.25
N PHE A 253 3.59 -17.05 -7.82
CA PHE A 253 2.95 -15.79 -8.21
C PHE A 253 3.03 -15.55 -9.72
N LYS A 254 4.21 -15.73 -10.33
CA LYS A 254 4.39 -15.56 -11.79
C LYS A 254 3.49 -16.53 -12.59
N ASP A 255 3.40 -17.77 -12.13
CA ASP A 255 2.50 -18.77 -12.75
C ASP A 255 1.04 -18.30 -12.76
N GLY A 256 0.58 -17.65 -11.70
CA GLY A 256 -0.76 -17.03 -11.66
C GLY A 256 -0.87 -15.74 -12.48
N TYR A 257 0.18 -14.92 -12.54
CA TYR A 257 0.19 -13.64 -13.27
C TYR A 257 0.17 -13.82 -14.79
N LYS A 258 0.78 -14.87 -15.32
CA LYS A 258 0.72 -15.33 -16.73
C LYS A 258 1.19 -14.34 -17.79
N ASN A 259 2.04 -13.37 -17.44
CA ASN A 259 2.63 -12.43 -18.39
C ASN A 259 4.16 -12.37 -18.22
N ASP A 260 4.85 -13.43 -18.65
CA ASP A 260 6.32 -13.49 -18.56
C ASP A 260 7.01 -12.56 -19.54
N SER A 261 6.32 -12.12 -20.61
CA SER A 261 6.91 -11.25 -21.63
C SER A 261 7.39 -9.93 -21.05
N ILE A 262 6.72 -9.38 -20.03
CA ILE A 262 7.11 -8.13 -19.38
C ILE A 262 8.54 -8.16 -18.82
N PHE A 263 8.98 -9.32 -18.31
CA PHE A 263 10.35 -9.49 -17.77
C PHE A 263 11.41 -9.61 -18.86
N ASN A 264 11.01 -9.96 -20.09
CA ASN A 264 11.92 -10.15 -21.23
C ASN A 264 12.04 -8.89 -22.09
N VAL A 265 10.96 -8.09 -22.17
CA VAL A 265 10.91 -6.88 -23.03
C VAL A 265 11.49 -5.68 -22.30
N THR A 266 11.30 -5.58 -20.97
CA THR A 266 11.77 -4.43 -20.20
C THR A 266 13.26 -4.59 -19.87
N PRO A 267 14.10 -3.54 -20.09
CA PRO A 267 15.51 -3.60 -19.76
C PRO A 267 15.73 -3.97 -18.28
N HIS A 268 16.68 -4.88 -18.04
CA HIS A 268 16.99 -5.37 -16.68
C HIS A 268 17.30 -4.25 -15.70
N ILE A 269 18.00 -3.21 -16.16
CA ILE A 269 18.36 -2.04 -15.33
C ILE A 269 17.12 -1.33 -14.75
N VAL A 270 15.98 -1.31 -15.45
CA VAL A 270 14.72 -0.76 -14.96
C VAL A 270 14.22 -1.57 -13.77
N SER A 271 14.25 -2.91 -13.87
CA SER A 271 13.90 -3.82 -12.76
C SER A 271 14.75 -3.54 -11.53
N LEU A 272 16.03 -3.28 -11.69
CA LEU A 272 16.95 -2.98 -10.58
C LEU A 272 16.58 -1.67 -9.88
N PHE A 273 16.26 -0.61 -10.64
CA PHE A 273 15.81 0.65 -10.03
C PHE A 273 14.47 0.49 -9.30
N TYR A 274 13.50 -0.24 -9.85
CA TYR A 274 12.23 -0.50 -9.19
C TYR A 274 12.39 -1.33 -7.90
N ARG A 275 13.30 -2.30 -7.91
CA ARG A 275 13.67 -3.05 -6.70
C ARG A 275 14.38 -2.17 -5.69
N LEU A 276 15.29 -1.28 -6.14
CA LEU A 276 15.96 -0.34 -5.25
C LEU A 276 14.96 0.60 -4.57
N ASP A 277 13.98 1.14 -5.32
CA ASP A 277 12.91 1.98 -4.77
C ASP A 277 12.20 1.30 -3.59
N THR A 278 11.89 0.03 -3.72
CA THR A 278 11.25 -0.76 -2.67
C THR A 278 12.21 -1.09 -1.52
N ALA A 279 13.41 -1.56 -1.82
CA ALA A 279 14.39 -1.95 -0.81
C ALA A 279 14.77 -0.79 0.11
N VAL A 280 14.99 0.41 -0.47
CA VAL A 280 15.33 1.60 0.33
C VAL A 280 14.15 2.08 1.15
N MET A 281 12.93 2.03 0.63
CA MET A 281 11.72 2.34 1.40
C MET A 281 11.59 1.42 2.62
N LEU A 282 11.78 0.10 2.43
CA LEU A 282 11.70 -0.88 3.52
C LEU A 282 12.86 -0.72 4.52
N ALA A 283 14.08 -0.39 4.04
CA ALA A 283 15.20 -0.08 4.92
C ALA A 283 14.87 1.11 5.84
N ASN A 284 14.40 2.21 5.26
CA ASN A 284 14.00 3.41 6.01
C ASN A 284 12.89 3.10 7.02
N LEU A 285 11.86 2.34 6.61
CA LEU A 285 10.76 1.92 7.46
C LEU A 285 11.24 1.10 8.67
N PHE A 286 12.04 0.06 8.42
CA PHE A 286 12.46 -0.85 9.49
C PHE A 286 13.55 -0.29 10.39
N ILE A 287 14.40 0.61 9.89
CA ILE A 287 15.47 1.23 10.68
C ILE A 287 14.93 2.42 11.52
N ALA A 288 14.23 3.36 10.86
CA ALA A 288 13.83 4.60 11.51
C ALA A 288 12.48 4.50 12.25
N HIS A 289 11.47 3.92 11.62
CA HIS A 289 10.10 3.91 12.17
C HIS A 289 9.81 2.70 13.06
N LEU A 290 9.88 1.50 12.50
CA LEU A 290 9.47 0.29 13.21
C LEU A 290 10.59 -0.26 14.11
N LYS A 291 11.85 0.15 13.88
CA LYS A 291 13.04 -0.24 14.65
C LYS A 291 13.18 -1.77 14.79
N ILE A 292 12.87 -2.51 13.71
CA ILE A 292 12.98 -3.98 13.65
C ILE A 292 14.38 -4.33 13.17
N LYS A 293 15.30 -4.58 14.10
CA LYS A 293 16.73 -4.72 13.87
C LYS A 293 17.11 -5.71 12.76
N ASN A 294 16.55 -6.93 12.78
CA ASN A 294 16.85 -7.96 11.79
C ASN A 294 16.42 -7.58 10.37
N LYS A 295 15.22 -7.02 10.21
CA LYS A 295 14.72 -6.51 8.92
C LYS A 295 15.50 -5.27 8.48
N GLY A 296 15.83 -4.36 9.41
CA GLY A 296 16.65 -3.19 9.12
C GLY A 296 18.04 -3.57 8.58
N VAL A 297 18.71 -4.54 9.20
CA VAL A 297 20.00 -5.06 8.71
C VAL A 297 19.85 -5.72 7.35
N PHE A 298 18.86 -6.57 7.16
CA PHE A 298 18.60 -7.24 5.89
C PHE A 298 18.43 -6.24 4.73
N TYR A 299 17.51 -5.28 4.87
CA TYR A 299 17.27 -4.31 3.79
C TYR A 299 18.41 -3.31 3.61
N LYS A 300 19.18 -2.99 4.65
CA LYS A 300 20.41 -2.21 4.52
C LYS A 300 21.41 -2.90 3.59
N GLU A 301 21.67 -4.18 3.79
CA GLU A 301 22.58 -4.95 2.91
C GLU A 301 21.97 -5.16 1.50
N ARG A 302 20.65 -5.29 1.41
CA ARG A 302 19.95 -5.41 0.13
C ARG A 302 20.08 -4.14 -0.72
N VAL A 303 19.96 -2.95 -0.13
CA VAL A 303 20.19 -1.66 -0.82
C VAL A 303 21.60 -1.59 -1.37
N LYS A 304 22.63 -1.99 -0.60
CA LYS A 304 24.01 -2.02 -1.07
C LYS A 304 24.21 -2.98 -2.23
N ALA A 305 23.62 -4.18 -2.17
CA ALA A 305 23.72 -5.18 -3.22
C ALA A 305 23.09 -4.67 -4.53
N LEU A 306 21.88 -4.11 -4.46
CA LEU A 306 21.20 -3.52 -5.62
C LEU A 306 21.98 -2.33 -6.21
N HIS A 307 22.54 -1.48 -5.37
CA HIS A 307 23.40 -0.39 -5.81
C HIS A 307 24.61 -0.91 -6.62
N GLN A 308 25.31 -1.94 -6.13
CA GLN A 308 26.43 -2.56 -6.84
C GLN A 308 25.99 -3.18 -8.18
N GLU A 309 24.83 -3.82 -8.21
CA GLU A 309 24.29 -4.46 -9.41
C GLU A 309 23.90 -3.41 -10.46
N ILE A 310 23.28 -2.29 -10.04
CA ILE A 310 22.97 -1.15 -10.93
C ILE A 310 24.25 -0.67 -11.62
N TYR A 311 25.34 -0.40 -10.88
CA TYR A 311 26.58 0.09 -11.48
C TYR A 311 27.30 -0.91 -12.39
N LYS A 312 26.99 -2.20 -12.29
CA LYS A 312 27.49 -3.20 -13.26
C LYS A 312 26.69 -3.23 -14.57
N ASN A 313 25.48 -2.65 -14.56
CA ASN A 313 24.55 -2.68 -15.70
C ASN A 313 24.32 -1.29 -16.33
N LEU A 314 24.97 -0.26 -15.83
CA LEU A 314 25.08 1.07 -16.45
C LEU A 314 26.20 1.08 -17.49
#